data_6c0f0a355638d94ad77930eac7bf31e8
#
_entry.id   6c0f0a355638d94ad77930eac7bf31e8
#
_cell.length_a   1.000
_cell.length_b   1.000
_cell.length_c   1.000
_cell.angle_alpha   90.00
_cell.angle_beta   90.00
_cell.angle_gamma   90.00
#
_symmetry.space_group_name_H-M   'P 1'
#
loop_
_entity.id
_entity.type
_entity.pdbx_description
1 polymer ?
#
loop_
_entity_poly.entity_id
_entity_poly.type
_entity_poly.pdbx_seq_one_letter_code
_entity_poly.pdbx_strand_id
1 'polypeptide(L)'
;LWLPKAHVEAPTSASIILAGLLLKLGTAGFLRILGSLNFTFNNIWVIISFLGIIIGSFACVFQRDSKSLAAYSSITHIGFLLLALVFFTISGKSRGLLLMLAHGYTSTLIFYLIGEFYHSTNTRIIYFFNSFFSSNVFFSIIFAVVFLSNIGVPPSASFISEFIVVSNSVLVGSILFFIVFIYFVVAFYYSLYFIACSFVGKNFIQVELFSSGLTYFICLMIYNVFWLSLF
;
A
#
# COMPACT_ATOMS: atom_id res chain seq x y z
N LEU A 1 8.00 11.27 -8.52
CA LEU A 1 8.83 12.13 -7.62
C LEU A 1 8.00 13.18 -6.87
N TRP A 2 6.98 13.82 -7.47
CA TRP A 2 6.15 14.83 -6.80
C TRP A 2 5.19 14.26 -5.74
N LEU A 3 4.67 13.05 -5.96
CA LEU A 3 3.66 12.44 -5.09
C LEU A 3 4.17 12.19 -3.65
N PRO A 4 5.37 11.60 -3.42
CA PRO A 4 5.90 11.46 -2.06
C PRO A 4 6.14 12.82 -1.39
N LYS A 5 6.61 13.82 -2.13
CA LYS A 5 6.80 15.16 -1.59
C LYS A 5 5.46 15.79 -1.17
N ALA A 6 4.43 15.68 -2.01
CA ALA A 6 3.09 16.17 -1.69
C ALA A 6 2.52 15.51 -0.43
N HIS A 7 2.71 14.19 -0.26
CA HIS A 7 2.26 13.48 0.94
C HIS A 7 3.01 13.90 2.21
N VAL A 8 4.31 14.16 2.12
CA VAL A 8 5.11 14.58 3.28
C VAL A 8 4.75 15.98 3.75
N GLU A 9 4.58 16.92 2.81
CA GLU A 9 4.25 18.32 3.11
C GLU A 9 2.77 18.52 3.54
N ALA A 10 1.85 17.69 3.05
CA ALA A 10 0.43 17.79 3.37
C ALA A 10 0.13 17.40 4.83
N PRO A 11 -0.91 17.97 5.46
CA PRO A 11 -1.41 17.47 6.75
C PRO A 11 -1.91 16.03 6.61
N THR A 12 -1.99 15.30 7.75
CA THR A 12 -2.37 13.86 7.76
C THR A 12 -3.75 13.61 7.15
N SER A 13 -4.72 14.47 7.45
CA SER A 13 -6.08 14.40 6.89
C SER A 13 -6.09 14.54 5.35
N ALA A 14 -5.31 15.47 4.81
CA ALA A 14 -5.21 15.65 3.36
C ALA A 14 -4.49 14.46 2.70
N SER A 15 -3.46 13.87 3.33
CA SER A 15 -2.79 12.68 2.79
C SER A 15 -3.69 11.44 2.79
N ILE A 16 -4.61 11.31 3.76
CA ILE A 16 -5.63 10.25 3.78
C ILE A 16 -6.59 10.37 2.59
N ILE A 17 -7.12 11.57 2.34
CA ILE A 17 -8.03 11.81 1.21
C ILE A 17 -7.31 11.62 -0.13
N LEU A 18 -6.08 12.11 -0.24
CA LEU A 18 -5.29 12.01 -1.47
C LEU A 18 -4.98 10.54 -1.80
N ALA A 19 -4.56 9.75 -0.82
CA ALA A 19 -4.26 8.33 -1.01
C ALA A 19 -5.53 7.49 -1.20
N GLY A 20 -6.58 7.76 -0.43
CA GLY A 20 -7.82 6.97 -0.44
C GLY A 20 -8.71 7.22 -1.66
N LEU A 21 -8.86 8.47 -2.09
CA LEU A 21 -9.83 8.88 -3.12
C LEU A 21 -9.17 9.43 -4.38
N LEU A 22 -8.33 10.46 -4.28
CA LEU A 22 -7.84 11.19 -5.46
C LEU A 22 -7.03 10.32 -6.42
N LEU A 23 -6.13 9.49 -5.91
CA LEU A 23 -5.37 8.55 -6.73
C LEU A 23 -6.27 7.53 -7.44
N LYS A 24 -7.38 7.14 -6.80
CA LYS A 24 -8.35 6.18 -7.36
C LYS A 24 -9.24 6.79 -8.44
N LEU A 25 -9.50 8.08 -8.39
CA LEU A 25 -10.19 8.79 -9.48
C LEU A 25 -9.39 8.73 -10.79
N GLY A 26 -8.05 8.87 -10.71
CA GLY A 26 -7.17 8.71 -11.87
C GLY A 26 -7.25 7.31 -12.48
N THR A 27 -7.24 6.27 -11.65
CA THR A 27 -7.34 4.88 -12.11
C THR A 27 -8.72 4.54 -12.67
N ALA A 28 -9.79 5.06 -12.08
CA ALA A 28 -11.16 4.91 -12.60
C ALA A 28 -11.33 5.62 -13.97
N GLY A 29 -10.73 6.82 -14.11
CA GLY A 29 -10.69 7.53 -15.40
C GLY A 29 -9.93 6.73 -16.46
N PHE A 30 -8.77 6.17 -16.11
CA PHE A 30 -7.99 5.33 -17.01
C PHE A 30 -8.76 4.08 -17.47
N LEU A 31 -9.49 3.41 -16.56
CA LEU A 31 -10.36 2.28 -16.89
C LEU A 31 -11.44 2.62 -17.93
N ARG A 32 -12.03 3.82 -17.87
CA ARG A 32 -13.05 4.26 -18.82
C ARG A 32 -12.46 4.52 -20.21
N ILE A 33 -11.26 5.08 -20.26
CA ILE A 33 -10.58 5.41 -21.53
C ILE A 33 -9.96 4.15 -22.15
N LEU A 34 -9.65 3.15 -21.35
CA LEU A 34 -8.96 1.92 -21.77
C LEU A 34 -9.65 1.18 -22.91
N GLY A 35 -10.98 1.23 -22.96
CA GLY A 35 -11.77 0.62 -24.05
C GLY A 35 -11.70 1.36 -25.39
N SER A 36 -11.43 2.67 -25.37
CA SER A 36 -11.34 3.52 -26.57
C SER A 36 -9.90 3.64 -27.10
N LEU A 37 -8.92 3.44 -26.25
CA LEU A 37 -7.52 3.40 -26.63
C LEU A 37 -7.21 2.00 -27.18
N ASN A 38 -7.37 1.77 -28.49
CA ASN A 38 -6.79 0.59 -29.13
C ASN A 38 -5.28 0.59 -28.86
N PHE A 39 -4.83 -0.15 -27.83
CA PHE A 39 -3.46 -0.07 -27.32
C PHE A 39 -2.45 -0.62 -28.32
N THR A 40 -2.08 0.20 -29.27
CA THR A 40 -0.98 -0.09 -30.20
C THR A 40 0.40 -0.10 -29.50
N PHE A 41 0.52 0.51 -28.31
CA PHE A 41 1.78 0.63 -27.55
C PHE A 41 1.74 -0.10 -26.20
N ASN A 42 1.12 -1.26 -26.14
CA ASN A 42 0.95 -2.02 -24.90
C ASN A 42 2.29 -2.26 -24.16
N ASN A 43 3.35 -2.55 -24.91
CA ASN A 43 4.68 -2.82 -24.35
C ASN A 43 5.27 -1.62 -23.58
N ILE A 44 4.99 -0.39 -23.99
CA ILE A 44 5.47 0.81 -23.30
C ILE A 44 4.81 0.92 -21.92
N TRP A 45 3.52 0.67 -21.83
CA TRP A 45 2.78 0.71 -20.55
C TRP A 45 3.24 -0.39 -19.61
N VAL A 46 3.54 -1.58 -20.12
CA VAL A 46 4.13 -2.68 -19.36
C VAL A 46 5.48 -2.25 -18.77
N ILE A 47 6.37 -1.65 -19.56
CA ILE A 47 7.68 -1.18 -19.10
C ILE A 47 7.52 -0.10 -18.03
N ILE A 48 6.63 0.88 -18.22
CA ILE A 48 6.38 1.93 -17.24
C ILE A 48 5.86 1.36 -15.93
N SER A 49 4.94 0.40 -15.97
CA SER A 49 4.41 -0.25 -14.78
C SER A 49 5.49 -0.99 -14.00
N PHE A 50 6.36 -1.74 -14.68
CA PHE A 50 7.46 -2.45 -14.04
C PHE A 50 8.51 -1.51 -13.44
N LEU A 51 8.88 -0.45 -14.14
CA LEU A 51 9.77 0.58 -13.60
C LEU A 51 9.17 1.20 -12.33
N GLY A 52 7.88 1.50 -12.33
CA GLY A 52 7.16 2.02 -11.17
C GLY A 52 7.20 1.06 -9.97
N ILE A 53 6.98 -0.23 -10.20
CA ILE A 53 7.01 -1.27 -9.17
C ILE A 53 8.42 -1.40 -8.56
N ILE A 54 9.46 -1.53 -9.39
CA ILE A 54 10.82 -1.77 -8.92
C ILE A 54 11.38 -0.51 -8.25
N ILE A 55 11.36 0.63 -8.93
CA ILE A 55 11.93 1.88 -8.38
C ILE A 55 11.20 2.27 -7.11
N GLY A 56 9.86 2.13 -7.08
CA GLY A 56 9.06 2.42 -5.89
C GLY A 56 9.42 1.52 -4.71
N SER A 57 9.56 0.22 -4.92
CA SER A 57 9.88 -0.74 -3.85
C SER A 57 11.30 -0.54 -3.28
N PHE A 58 12.30 -0.33 -4.13
CA PHE A 58 13.64 0.02 -3.65
C PHE A 58 13.69 1.36 -2.96
N ALA A 59 12.94 2.35 -3.45
CA ALA A 59 12.86 3.64 -2.78
C ALA A 59 12.28 3.53 -1.36
N CYS A 60 11.34 2.62 -1.09
CA CYS A 60 10.83 2.36 0.26
C CYS A 60 11.93 1.96 1.24
N VAL A 61 12.88 1.12 0.80
CA VAL A 61 13.99 0.63 1.67
C VAL A 61 14.88 1.77 2.16
N PHE A 62 15.07 2.81 1.34
CA PHE A 62 15.96 3.93 1.68
C PHE A 62 15.26 5.08 2.41
N GLN A 63 13.96 4.97 2.70
CA GLN A 63 13.24 6.03 3.39
C GLN A 63 13.48 5.97 4.91
N ARG A 64 13.72 7.15 5.48
CA ARG A 64 13.81 7.34 6.95
C ARG A 64 12.48 7.82 7.53
N ASP A 65 11.68 8.52 6.72
CA ASP A 65 10.39 9.06 7.13
C ASP A 65 9.28 8.06 6.86
N SER A 66 8.47 7.74 7.87
CA SER A 66 7.35 6.82 7.78
C SER A 66 6.31 7.24 6.74
N LYS A 67 6.07 8.56 6.64
CA LYS A 67 5.09 9.11 5.69
C LYS A 67 5.57 9.01 4.25
N SER A 68 6.88 9.20 4.01
CA SER A 68 7.46 8.98 2.68
C SER A 68 7.47 7.51 2.29
N LEU A 69 7.75 6.59 3.23
CA LEU A 69 7.66 5.15 3.01
C LEU A 69 6.25 4.75 2.57
N ALA A 70 5.21 5.22 3.28
CA ALA A 70 3.82 4.98 2.91
C ALA A 70 3.48 5.53 1.51
N ALA A 71 4.01 6.69 1.14
CA ALA A 71 3.78 7.26 -0.19
C ALA A 71 4.49 6.48 -1.31
N TYR A 72 5.71 5.99 -1.09
CA TYR A 72 6.39 5.14 -2.08
C TYR A 72 5.74 3.76 -2.21
N SER A 73 5.24 3.17 -1.12
CA SER A 73 4.48 1.92 -1.20
C SER A 73 3.19 2.09 -2.02
N SER A 74 2.54 3.26 -1.96
CA SER A 74 1.37 3.52 -2.81
C SER A 74 1.74 3.59 -4.31
N ILE A 75 2.94 4.08 -4.66
CA ILE A 75 3.41 4.08 -6.06
C ILE A 75 3.59 2.66 -6.58
N THR A 76 4.11 1.74 -5.77
CA THR A 76 4.27 0.33 -6.17
C THR A 76 2.93 -0.34 -6.46
N HIS A 77 1.92 -0.13 -5.62
CA HIS A 77 0.58 -0.69 -5.84
C HIS A 77 -0.14 -0.07 -7.06
N ILE A 78 0.09 1.22 -7.34
CA ILE A 78 -0.40 1.84 -8.58
C ILE A 78 0.28 1.23 -9.80
N GLY A 79 1.58 0.91 -9.73
CA GLY A 79 2.29 0.18 -10.76
C GLY A 79 1.69 -1.20 -11.03
N PHE A 80 1.36 -1.96 -9.97
CA PHE A 80 0.65 -3.24 -10.07
C PHE A 80 -0.74 -3.09 -10.69
N LEU A 81 -1.47 -2.07 -10.29
CA LEU A 81 -2.78 -1.78 -10.84
C LEU A 81 -2.70 -1.49 -12.33
N LEU A 82 -1.73 -0.67 -12.75
CA LEU A 82 -1.51 -0.38 -14.17
C LEU A 82 -1.17 -1.66 -14.95
N LEU A 83 -0.32 -2.52 -14.39
CA LEU A 83 0.03 -3.81 -14.97
C LEU A 83 -1.19 -4.71 -15.16
N ALA A 84 -2.05 -4.82 -14.13
CA ALA A 84 -3.30 -5.58 -14.20
C ALA A 84 -4.24 -5.09 -15.30
N LEU A 85 -4.33 -3.78 -15.49
CA LEU A 85 -5.18 -3.17 -16.50
C LEU A 85 -4.64 -3.38 -17.92
N VAL A 86 -3.33 -3.33 -18.08
CA VAL A 86 -2.65 -3.48 -19.37
C VAL A 86 -2.73 -4.90 -19.92
N PHE A 87 -2.91 -5.93 -19.08
CA PHE A 87 -3.12 -7.30 -19.57
C PHE A 87 -4.44 -7.53 -20.33
N PHE A 88 -5.35 -6.56 -20.36
CA PHE A 88 -6.60 -6.55 -21.13
C PHE A 88 -7.54 -7.76 -20.97
N THR A 89 -7.24 -8.66 -20.04
CA THR A 89 -8.14 -9.79 -19.73
C THR A 89 -9.32 -9.30 -18.90
N ILE A 90 -10.47 -9.97 -19.02
CA ILE A 90 -11.64 -9.69 -18.17
C ILE A 90 -11.23 -9.86 -16.70
N SER A 91 -10.46 -10.89 -16.40
CA SER A 91 -9.88 -11.12 -15.07
C SER A 91 -8.95 -9.98 -14.64
N GLY A 92 -8.13 -9.43 -15.53
CA GLY A 92 -7.25 -8.30 -15.24
C GLY A 92 -8.01 -7.04 -14.84
N LYS A 93 -9.08 -6.69 -15.56
CA LYS A 93 -9.93 -5.53 -15.25
C LYS A 93 -10.63 -5.68 -13.89
N SER A 94 -11.26 -6.82 -13.62
CA SER A 94 -11.96 -7.06 -12.35
C SER A 94 -10.99 -7.06 -11.16
N ARG A 95 -9.79 -7.62 -11.34
CA ARG A 95 -8.76 -7.66 -10.28
C ARG A 95 -8.06 -6.31 -10.09
N GLY A 96 -7.89 -5.54 -11.16
CA GLY A 96 -7.45 -4.15 -11.05
C GLY A 96 -8.40 -3.31 -10.20
N LEU A 97 -9.72 -3.47 -10.37
CA LEU A 97 -10.73 -2.82 -9.52
C LEU A 97 -10.63 -3.28 -8.06
N LEU A 98 -10.47 -4.59 -7.83
CA LEU A 98 -10.32 -5.12 -6.48
C LEU A 98 -9.05 -4.57 -5.81
N LEU A 99 -7.91 -4.53 -6.53
CA LEU A 99 -6.66 -3.95 -6.02
C LEU A 99 -6.81 -2.45 -5.71
N MET A 100 -7.53 -1.72 -6.55
CA MET A 100 -7.82 -0.30 -6.32
C MET A 100 -8.56 -0.07 -5.00
N LEU A 101 -9.57 -0.89 -4.71
CA LEU A 101 -10.35 -0.81 -3.47
C LEU A 101 -9.50 -1.23 -2.26
N ALA A 102 -8.85 -2.39 -2.34
CA ALA A 102 -8.00 -2.91 -1.26
C ALA A 102 -6.90 -1.91 -0.88
N HIS A 103 -6.17 -1.39 -1.88
CA HIS A 103 -5.16 -0.37 -1.65
C HIS A 103 -5.75 0.96 -1.14
N GLY A 104 -6.99 1.30 -1.51
CA GLY A 104 -7.70 2.45 -0.94
C GLY A 104 -7.84 2.35 0.57
N TYR A 105 -8.30 1.20 1.07
CA TYR A 105 -8.45 0.93 2.50
C TYR A 105 -7.12 0.86 3.23
N THR A 106 -6.15 0.10 2.71
CA THR A 106 -4.84 -0.05 3.37
C THR A 106 -4.08 1.26 3.45
N SER A 107 -4.06 2.06 2.38
CA SER A 107 -3.34 3.33 2.36
C SER A 107 -3.94 4.37 3.32
N THR A 108 -5.26 4.47 3.41
CA THR A 108 -5.92 5.37 4.39
C THR A 108 -5.58 4.98 5.81
N LEU A 109 -5.59 3.66 6.12
CA LEU A 109 -5.23 3.12 7.43
C LEU A 109 -3.77 3.42 7.79
N ILE A 110 -2.84 3.21 6.86
CA ILE A 110 -1.41 3.47 7.08
C ILE A 110 -1.19 4.96 7.39
N PHE A 111 -1.76 5.87 6.59
CA PHE A 111 -1.59 7.31 6.85
C PHE A 111 -2.26 7.77 8.14
N TYR A 112 -3.38 7.16 8.53
CA TYR A 112 -4.01 7.43 9.81
C TYR A 112 -3.11 7.01 10.98
N LEU A 113 -2.61 5.77 10.98
CA LEU A 113 -1.73 5.25 12.03
C LEU A 113 -0.43 6.05 12.17
N ILE A 114 0.17 6.45 11.04
CA ILE A 114 1.35 7.33 11.04
C ILE A 114 0.98 8.72 11.58
N GLY A 115 -0.22 9.20 11.31
CA GLY A 115 -0.73 10.47 11.84
C GLY A 115 -0.89 10.46 13.36
N GLU A 116 -1.50 9.42 13.92
CA GLU A 116 -1.65 9.23 15.37
C GLU A 116 -0.28 9.16 16.06
N PHE A 117 0.66 8.43 15.45
CA PHE A 117 2.03 8.40 15.95
C PHE A 117 2.68 9.79 15.93
N TYR A 118 2.53 10.53 14.84
CA TYR A 118 3.08 11.87 14.73
C TYR A 118 2.50 12.83 15.80
N HIS A 119 1.21 12.72 16.08
CA HIS A 119 0.55 13.55 17.12
C HIS A 119 1.10 13.26 18.53
N SER A 120 1.50 12.01 18.79
CA SER A 120 2.04 11.62 20.11
C SER A 120 3.53 11.94 20.27
N THR A 121 4.31 11.85 19.18
CA THR A 121 5.78 11.94 19.27
C THR A 121 6.37 13.20 18.64
N ASN A 122 5.59 13.94 17.85
CA ASN A 122 6.04 15.06 17.01
C ASN A 122 7.19 14.72 16.04
N THR A 123 7.42 13.40 15.78
CA THR A 123 8.45 12.92 14.86
C THR A 123 7.87 11.97 13.83
N ARG A 124 8.48 11.89 12.65
CA ARG A 124 8.08 11.00 11.55
C ARG A 124 9.12 9.94 11.24
N ILE A 125 10.24 9.97 11.96
CA ILE A 125 11.40 9.11 11.68
C ILE A 125 11.09 7.70 12.19
N ILE A 126 11.29 6.71 11.32
CA ILE A 126 10.98 5.29 11.58
C ILE A 126 11.70 4.77 12.83
N TYR A 127 12.92 5.21 13.08
CA TYR A 127 13.68 4.81 14.26
C TYR A 127 13.01 5.17 15.58
N PHE A 128 12.25 6.27 15.64
CA PHE A 128 11.54 6.69 16.85
C PHE A 128 10.22 5.93 17.09
N PHE A 129 9.80 5.10 16.14
CA PHE A 129 8.69 4.16 16.36
C PHE A 129 9.04 3.04 17.34
N ASN A 130 10.31 2.96 17.80
CA ASN A 130 10.74 1.96 18.76
C ASN A 130 9.90 2.03 20.03
N SER A 131 9.41 0.85 20.48
CA SER A 131 8.59 0.68 21.70
C SER A 131 7.17 1.30 21.67
N PHE A 132 6.73 1.79 20.54
CA PHE A 132 5.34 2.24 20.38
C PHE A 132 4.33 1.17 20.81
N PHE A 133 4.71 -0.08 20.68
CA PHE A 133 3.90 -1.26 21.02
C PHE A 133 3.86 -1.62 22.48
N SER A 134 4.86 -1.25 23.26
CA SER A 134 4.85 -1.52 24.70
C SER A 134 3.80 -0.69 25.43
N SER A 135 3.38 0.45 24.83
CA SER A 135 2.38 1.33 25.41
C SER A 135 0.94 0.84 25.16
N ASN A 136 0.68 0.23 24.01
CA ASN A 136 -0.66 -0.28 23.69
C ASN A 136 -0.64 -1.45 22.70
N VAL A 137 -0.87 -2.66 23.23
CA VAL A 137 -0.86 -3.92 22.48
C VAL A 137 -1.92 -3.92 21.36
N PHE A 138 -3.08 -3.35 21.58
CA PHE A 138 -4.16 -3.34 20.59
C PHE A 138 -3.80 -2.54 19.34
N PHE A 139 -3.25 -1.34 19.53
CA PHE A 139 -2.80 -0.50 18.42
C PHE A 139 -1.66 -1.17 17.64
N SER A 140 -0.80 -1.88 18.35
CA SER A 140 0.29 -2.64 17.75
C SER A 140 -0.19 -3.73 16.81
N ILE A 141 -1.16 -4.49 17.24
CA ILE A 141 -1.76 -5.56 16.43
C ILE A 141 -2.38 -4.94 15.16
N ILE A 142 -3.15 -3.85 15.29
CA ILE A 142 -3.74 -3.15 14.15
C ILE A 142 -2.66 -2.69 13.16
N PHE A 143 -1.60 -2.07 13.67
CA PHE A 143 -0.48 -1.62 12.85
C PHE A 143 0.14 -2.78 12.05
N ALA A 144 0.48 -3.88 12.73
CA ALA A 144 1.06 -5.05 12.09
C ALA A 144 0.13 -5.64 11.01
N VAL A 145 -1.16 -5.79 11.30
CA VAL A 145 -2.12 -6.35 10.36
C VAL A 145 -2.32 -5.41 9.15
N VAL A 146 -2.33 -4.10 9.34
CA VAL A 146 -2.44 -3.13 8.23
C VAL A 146 -1.22 -3.21 7.31
N PHE A 147 0.00 -3.27 7.86
CA PHE A 147 1.19 -3.43 7.04
C PHE A 147 1.27 -4.79 6.36
N LEU A 148 0.86 -5.87 7.02
CA LEU A 148 0.77 -7.20 6.41
C LEU A 148 -0.29 -7.23 5.30
N SER A 149 -1.43 -6.58 5.49
CA SER A 149 -2.45 -6.50 4.44
C SER A 149 -2.00 -5.65 3.24
N ASN A 150 -1.12 -4.66 3.46
CA ASN A 150 -0.53 -3.89 2.37
C ASN A 150 0.46 -4.70 1.52
N ILE A 151 1.12 -5.72 2.10
CA ILE A 151 2.01 -6.64 1.35
C ILE A 151 1.21 -7.67 0.53
N GLY A 152 -0.09 -7.82 0.83
CA GLY A 152 -0.89 -8.88 0.23
C GLY A 152 -0.74 -10.23 0.94
N VAL A 153 -0.66 -10.25 2.28
CA VAL A 153 -0.69 -11.51 3.04
C VAL A 153 -2.15 -12.00 3.14
N PRO A 154 -2.43 -13.30 2.91
CA PRO A 154 -3.76 -13.85 3.18
C PRO A 154 -4.16 -13.60 4.66
N PRO A 155 -5.38 -13.21 4.97
CA PRO A 155 -6.62 -13.22 4.20
C PRO A 155 -7.01 -11.86 3.56
N SER A 156 -6.05 -10.98 3.27
CA SER A 156 -6.36 -9.64 2.74
C SER A 156 -6.93 -9.67 1.30
N ALA A 157 -7.76 -8.69 0.98
CA ALA A 157 -8.32 -8.51 -0.36
C ALA A 157 -7.22 -8.21 -1.42
N SER A 158 -6.12 -7.57 -1.02
CA SER A 158 -4.95 -7.31 -1.86
C SER A 158 -4.30 -8.61 -2.34
N PHE A 159 -4.24 -9.64 -1.48
CA PHE A 159 -3.66 -10.94 -1.84
C PHE A 159 -4.27 -11.54 -3.10
N ILE A 160 -5.61 -11.58 -3.17
CA ILE A 160 -6.30 -12.19 -4.32
C ILE A 160 -6.00 -11.43 -5.60
N SER A 161 -5.99 -10.10 -5.53
CA SER A 161 -5.75 -9.27 -6.70
C SER A 161 -4.30 -9.39 -7.18
N GLU A 162 -3.33 -9.35 -6.27
CA GLU A 162 -1.91 -9.48 -6.59
C GLU A 162 -1.56 -10.87 -7.11
N PHE A 163 -2.11 -11.92 -6.48
CA PHE A 163 -1.88 -13.31 -6.93
C PHE A 163 -2.29 -13.51 -8.40
N ILE A 164 -3.40 -12.93 -8.83
CA ILE A 164 -3.85 -13.05 -10.22
C ILE A 164 -3.01 -12.21 -11.16
N VAL A 165 -2.50 -11.05 -10.73
CA VAL A 165 -1.52 -10.29 -11.53
C VAL A 165 -0.24 -11.09 -11.72
N VAL A 166 0.23 -11.77 -10.67
CA VAL A 166 1.38 -12.68 -10.74
C VAL A 166 1.13 -13.82 -11.72
N SER A 167 -0.01 -14.51 -11.61
CA SER A 167 -0.34 -15.62 -12.51
C SER A 167 -0.42 -15.19 -13.98
N ASN A 168 -0.98 -14.00 -14.24
CA ASN A 168 -0.99 -13.41 -15.59
C ASN A 168 0.42 -13.05 -16.07
N SER A 169 1.30 -12.59 -15.20
CA SER A 169 2.70 -12.28 -15.57
C SER A 169 3.48 -13.51 -16.00
N VAL A 170 3.22 -14.67 -15.38
CA VAL A 170 3.79 -15.97 -15.78
C VAL A 170 3.41 -16.33 -17.22
N LEU A 171 2.13 -16.11 -17.58
CA LEU A 171 1.62 -16.41 -18.92
C LEU A 171 2.24 -15.52 -20.01
N VAL A 172 2.64 -14.30 -19.66
CA VAL A 172 3.25 -13.34 -20.61
C VAL A 172 4.76 -13.61 -20.78
N GLY A 173 5.46 -14.01 -19.73
CA GLY A 173 6.88 -14.32 -19.84
C GLY A 173 7.59 -14.52 -18.51
N SER A 174 8.58 -15.43 -18.48
CA SER A 174 9.35 -15.76 -17.29
C SER A 174 10.13 -14.58 -16.70
N ILE A 175 10.59 -13.67 -17.56
CA ILE A 175 11.32 -12.47 -17.11
C ILE A 175 10.40 -11.57 -16.27
N LEU A 176 9.15 -11.38 -16.70
CA LEU A 176 8.17 -10.57 -15.99
C LEU A 176 7.83 -11.16 -14.61
N PHE A 177 7.71 -12.48 -14.57
CA PHE A 177 7.50 -13.19 -13.29
C PHE A 177 8.67 -12.96 -12.32
N PHE A 178 9.91 -13.05 -12.81
CA PHE A 178 11.10 -12.85 -11.98
C PHE A 178 11.17 -11.42 -11.40
N ILE A 179 10.80 -10.42 -12.19
CA ILE A 179 10.73 -9.02 -11.74
C ILE A 179 9.69 -8.84 -10.64
N VAL A 180 8.51 -9.43 -10.82
CA VAL A 180 7.44 -9.38 -9.80
C VAL A 180 7.87 -10.11 -8.52
N PHE A 181 8.59 -11.21 -8.65
CA PHE A 181 9.14 -11.93 -7.49
C PHE A 181 10.14 -11.06 -6.69
N ILE A 182 11.04 -10.34 -7.36
CA ILE A 182 11.95 -9.40 -6.69
C ILE A 182 11.17 -8.34 -5.91
N TYR A 183 10.11 -7.79 -6.51
CA TYR A 183 9.25 -6.84 -5.81
C TYR A 183 8.71 -7.43 -4.50
N PHE A 184 8.15 -8.64 -4.51
CA PHE A 184 7.61 -9.24 -3.29
C PHE A 184 8.66 -9.39 -2.19
N VAL A 185 9.86 -9.83 -2.53
CA VAL A 185 10.97 -9.94 -1.57
C VAL A 185 11.30 -8.59 -0.95
N VAL A 186 11.39 -7.54 -1.76
CA VAL A 186 11.68 -6.18 -1.28
C VAL A 186 10.52 -5.62 -0.46
N ALA A 187 9.27 -5.87 -0.89
CA ALA A 187 8.07 -5.43 -0.18
C ALA A 187 7.95 -6.07 1.21
N PHE A 188 8.23 -7.36 1.30
CA PHE A 188 8.32 -8.06 2.59
C PHE A 188 9.41 -7.46 3.48
N TYR A 189 10.58 -7.20 2.93
CA TYR A 189 11.69 -6.66 3.69
C TYR A 189 11.36 -5.31 4.34
N TYR A 190 10.93 -4.29 3.58
CA TYR A 190 10.70 -2.97 4.16
C TYR A 190 9.52 -2.93 5.13
N SER A 191 8.50 -3.72 4.89
CA SER A 191 7.33 -3.76 5.77
C SER A 191 7.61 -4.52 7.07
N LEU A 192 8.28 -5.68 7.00
CA LEU A 192 8.72 -6.39 8.21
C LEU A 192 9.75 -5.57 8.99
N TYR A 193 10.65 -4.87 8.30
CA TYR A 193 11.58 -3.96 8.96
C TYR A 193 10.84 -2.87 9.75
N PHE A 194 9.82 -2.25 9.16
CA PHE A 194 9.04 -1.22 9.85
C PHE A 194 8.25 -1.78 11.03
N ILE A 195 7.62 -2.94 10.86
CA ILE A 195 6.94 -3.65 11.95
C ILE A 195 7.95 -3.99 13.06
N ALA A 196 9.10 -4.57 12.73
CA ALA A 196 10.12 -4.95 13.69
C ALA A 196 10.66 -3.73 14.47
N CYS A 197 10.97 -2.61 13.78
CA CYS A 197 11.36 -1.36 14.43
C CYS A 197 10.32 -0.88 15.44
N SER A 198 9.05 -1.03 15.13
CA SER A 198 7.97 -0.61 16.00
C SER A 198 7.77 -1.52 17.23
N PHE A 199 8.15 -2.82 17.16
CA PHE A 199 8.07 -3.77 18.27
C PHE A 199 9.28 -3.75 19.20
N VAL A 200 10.47 -3.43 18.68
CA VAL A 200 11.73 -3.53 19.43
C VAL A 200 12.13 -2.15 19.96
N GLY A 201 12.40 -2.04 21.25
CA GLY A 201 12.94 -0.81 21.86
C GLY A 201 12.60 -0.67 23.33
N LYS A 202 13.23 0.30 23.99
CA LYS A 202 13.05 0.58 25.43
C LYS A 202 12.42 1.94 25.74
N ASN A 203 12.11 2.74 24.76
CA ASN A 203 11.57 4.08 24.98
C ASN A 203 10.04 3.99 25.09
N PHE A 204 9.53 4.21 26.28
CA PHE A 204 8.09 4.23 26.53
C PHE A 204 7.51 5.59 26.11
N ILE A 205 6.88 5.63 24.96
CA ILE A 205 6.04 6.75 24.56
C ILE A 205 4.62 6.38 24.97
N GLN A 206 4.06 7.08 25.95
CA GLN A 206 2.65 6.94 26.28
C GLN A 206 1.84 7.56 25.17
N VAL A 207 1.18 6.73 24.38
CA VAL A 207 0.22 7.17 23.39
C VAL A 207 -1.14 7.25 24.06
N GLU A 208 -1.67 8.45 24.21
CA GLU A 208 -3.08 8.63 24.57
C GLU A 208 -3.96 8.21 23.38
N LEU A 209 -4.54 7.04 23.56
CA LEU A 209 -5.18 6.30 22.50
C LEU A 209 -6.69 6.41 22.63
N PHE A 210 -7.29 7.39 22.09
CA PHE A 210 -8.68 7.28 21.63
C PHE A 210 -9.06 8.55 20.89
N SER A 211 -8.60 8.69 19.66
CA SER A 211 -9.32 9.56 18.77
C SER A 211 -10.63 8.85 18.35
N SER A 212 -11.72 9.59 18.31
CA SER A 212 -13.03 9.09 17.87
C SER A 212 -13.02 8.51 16.44
N GLY A 213 -11.94 8.74 15.69
CA GLY A 213 -11.71 8.20 14.36
C GLY A 213 -11.31 6.72 14.32
N LEU A 214 -10.75 6.17 15.39
CA LEU A 214 -10.22 4.80 15.40
C LEU A 214 -11.29 3.74 15.06
N THR A 215 -12.51 3.92 15.52
CA THR A 215 -13.62 2.99 15.26
C THR A 215 -13.94 2.85 13.78
N TYR A 216 -13.94 3.97 13.02
CA TYR A 216 -14.17 3.95 11.57
C TYR A 216 -13.05 3.21 10.85
N PHE A 217 -11.80 3.40 11.27
CA PHE A 217 -10.65 2.75 10.67
C PHE A 217 -10.58 1.25 10.99
N ILE A 218 -11.03 0.84 12.19
CA ILE A 218 -11.17 -0.59 12.52
C ILE A 218 -12.23 -1.25 11.62
N CYS A 219 -13.36 -0.61 11.36
CA CYS A 219 -14.36 -1.12 10.43
C CYS A 219 -13.80 -1.32 9.02
N LEU A 220 -13.02 -0.35 8.51
CA LEU A 220 -12.36 -0.46 7.20
C LEU A 220 -11.36 -1.62 7.16
N MET A 221 -10.65 -1.86 8.26
CA MET A 221 -9.70 -2.94 8.37
C MET A 221 -10.39 -4.30 8.40
N ILE A 222 -11.45 -4.44 9.18
CA ILE A 222 -12.28 -5.64 9.23
C ILE A 222 -12.80 -5.96 7.82
N TYR A 223 -13.31 -4.98 7.12
CA TYR A 223 -13.78 -5.12 5.74
C TYR A 223 -12.67 -5.61 4.80
N ASN A 224 -11.45 -5.07 4.90
CA ASN A 224 -10.34 -5.48 4.05
C ASN A 224 -9.85 -6.92 4.33
N VAL A 225 -9.84 -7.33 5.61
CA VAL A 225 -9.36 -8.65 6.02
C VAL A 225 -10.43 -9.73 5.82
N PHE A 226 -11.69 -9.44 6.11
CA PHE A 226 -12.80 -10.40 6.00
C PHE A 226 -13.48 -10.42 4.63
N TRP A 227 -12.94 -9.70 3.64
CA TRP A 227 -13.48 -9.71 2.27
C TRP A 227 -13.58 -11.11 1.67
N LEU A 228 -12.63 -12.00 2.00
CA LEU A 228 -12.63 -13.39 1.56
C LEU A 228 -13.83 -14.22 2.08
N SER A 229 -14.43 -13.84 3.19
CA SER A 229 -15.60 -14.52 3.74
C SER A 229 -16.91 -14.14 3.01
N LEU A 230 -16.87 -13.14 2.13
CA LEU A 230 -18.01 -12.65 1.35
C LEU A 230 -18.04 -13.22 -0.08
N PHE A 231 -17.04 -13.97 -0.49
CA PHE A 231 -16.88 -14.68 -1.75
C PHE A 231 -16.58 -16.16 -1.52
#